data_2b22861de474837ed40d1fb872cf50bf
#
_entry.id   2b22861de474837ed40d1fb872cf50bf
#
_cell.length_a   1.000
_cell.length_b   1.000
_cell.length_c   1.000
_cell.angle_alpha   90.00
_cell.angle_beta   90.00
_cell.angle_gamma   90.00
#
_symmetry.space_group_name_H-M   'P 1'
#
loop_
_entity.id
_entity.type
_entity.pdbx_description
1 polymer ?
#
loop_
_entity_poly.entity_id
_entity_poly.type
_entity_poly.pdbx_seq_one_letter_code
_entity_poly.pdbx_strand_id
1 'polypeptide(L)'
;MNVRRPTPDDLAPAVELLRAVEEADTGEAEWDERQLREHWSTLELEHDVWLFEVDGRLAGYADLEVRPGGRVMSDGYVHPELRGRGVGSEILRLAEEEARRRTDADGGRLYLQNATTSHADGFYRSRGFSPVRRFRRMAIELEREPEVDVPPGVVLRTIHRGEEPAIHALLEDAFAEHWEHRRRGYEEYAERTFDRGDYDPTLCPVAEVDGVLAGASLNWWKDMGDWGWIGTVGVVPAFRGRGIGEALVRWSFAELFRRGERRVALGVDAQNETGAARLYERLGMRTLWEAAVWEKELRGAAS
;
A
#
# COMPACT_ATOMS: atom_id res chain seq x y z
N MET A 1 -2.65 12.59 29.05
CA MET A 1 -2.74 12.41 27.60
C MET A 1 -3.91 13.23 27.10
N ASN A 2 -3.70 14.06 26.10
CA ASN A 2 -4.72 14.84 25.41
C ASN A 2 -4.94 14.22 24.01
N VAL A 3 -6.20 14.13 23.56
CA VAL A 3 -6.55 13.65 22.23
C VAL A 3 -7.31 14.76 21.51
N ARG A 4 -6.88 15.08 20.31
CA ARG A 4 -7.49 16.14 19.52
C ARG A 4 -7.52 15.79 18.02
N ARG A 5 -8.26 16.55 17.27
CA ARG A 5 -8.26 16.50 15.82
C ARG A 5 -7.12 17.31 15.23
N PRO A 6 -6.58 16.93 14.06
CA PRO A 6 -5.55 17.72 13.41
C PRO A 6 -6.11 19.03 12.84
N THR A 7 -5.24 19.99 12.70
CA THR A 7 -5.41 21.21 11.92
C THR A 7 -4.39 21.21 10.76
N PRO A 8 -4.51 22.09 9.77
CA PRO A 8 -3.50 22.19 8.71
C PRO A 8 -2.07 22.41 9.21
N ASP A 9 -1.91 23.07 10.37
CA ASP A 9 -0.60 23.35 10.98
C ASP A 9 0.06 22.08 11.57
N ASP A 10 -0.69 21.01 11.72
CA ASP A 10 -0.19 19.75 12.26
C ASP A 10 0.48 18.85 11.20
N LEU A 11 0.45 19.23 9.92
CA LEU A 11 1.00 18.41 8.84
C LEU A 11 2.48 18.08 9.08
N ALA A 12 3.33 19.09 9.26
CA ALA A 12 4.76 18.88 9.47
C ALA A 12 5.07 18.11 10.77
N PRO A 13 4.48 18.45 11.95
CA PRO A 13 4.65 17.63 13.16
C PRO A 13 4.18 16.18 13.01
N ALA A 14 3.10 15.92 12.25
CA ALA A 14 2.62 14.57 12.01
C ALA A 14 3.61 13.79 11.13
N VAL A 15 4.15 14.40 10.08
CA VAL A 15 5.19 13.79 9.24
C VAL A 15 6.43 13.43 10.06
N GLU A 16 6.90 14.33 10.94
CA GLU A 16 8.04 14.05 11.82
C GLU A 16 7.79 12.84 12.70
N LEU A 17 6.58 12.72 13.28
CA LEU A 17 6.21 11.55 14.08
C LEU A 17 6.18 10.28 13.25
N LEU A 18 5.54 10.29 12.08
CA LEU A 18 5.43 9.13 11.18
C LEU A 18 6.83 8.64 10.77
N ARG A 19 7.70 9.56 10.36
CA ARG A 19 9.10 9.27 10.00
C ARG A 19 9.88 8.65 11.16
N ALA A 20 9.74 9.19 12.38
CA ALA A 20 10.40 8.66 13.56
C ALA A 20 9.95 7.22 13.87
N VAL A 21 8.68 6.90 13.62
CA VAL A 21 8.16 5.53 13.81
C VAL A 21 8.69 4.59 12.73
N GLU A 22 8.63 4.99 11.46
CA GLU A 22 9.13 4.17 10.33
C GLU A 22 10.62 3.89 10.50
N GLU A 23 11.44 4.91 10.78
CA GLU A 23 12.89 4.75 11.01
C GLU A 23 13.16 3.74 12.12
N ALA A 24 12.40 3.82 13.22
CA ALA A 24 12.57 2.90 14.34
C ALA A 24 12.10 1.47 14.03
N ASP A 25 11.07 1.30 13.19
CA ASP A 25 10.44 0.02 12.93
C ASP A 25 10.97 -0.67 11.67
N THR A 26 11.42 0.07 10.67
CA THR A 26 11.88 -0.47 9.38
C THR A 26 13.32 -0.10 9.01
N GLY A 27 13.89 0.91 9.67
CA GLY A 27 15.21 1.47 9.36
C GLY A 27 15.22 2.49 8.22
N GLU A 28 14.08 2.77 7.61
CA GLU A 28 13.92 3.78 6.56
C GLU A 28 12.60 4.53 6.76
N ALA A 29 12.61 5.84 6.52
CA ALA A 29 11.42 6.68 6.61
C ALA A 29 10.97 7.10 5.21
N GLU A 30 9.76 6.71 4.84
CA GLU A 30 9.17 6.96 3.52
C GLU A 30 8.23 8.17 3.51
N TRP A 31 7.56 8.50 4.64
CA TRP A 31 6.60 9.60 4.71
C TRP A 31 7.22 10.98 4.44
N ASP A 32 6.55 11.78 3.61
CA ASP A 32 6.80 13.19 3.39
C ASP A 32 5.51 14.02 3.50
N GLU A 33 5.64 15.36 3.48
CA GLU A 33 4.47 16.25 3.59
C GLU A 33 3.50 16.12 2.41
N ARG A 34 4.00 15.83 1.20
CA ARG A 34 3.15 15.65 0.01
C ARG A 34 2.27 14.41 0.20
N GLN A 35 2.88 13.30 0.57
CA GLN A 35 2.17 12.02 0.78
C GLN A 35 1.13 12.13 1.89
N LEU A 36 1.48 12.74 3.04
CA LEU A 36 0.52 12.90 4.12
C LEU A 36 -0.61 13.86 3.75
N ARG A 37 -0.32 14.93 3.00
CA ARG A 37 -1.35 15.86 2.51
C ARG A 37 -2.30 15.16 1.53
N GLU A 38 -1.78 14.34 0.61
CA GLU A 38 -2.57 13.53 -0.30
C GLU A 38 -3.43 12.52 0.47
N HIS A 39 -2.85 11.83 1.45
CA HIS A 39 -3.60 10.91 2.31
C HIS A 39 -4.70 11.64 3.09
N TRP A 40 -4.40 12.77 3.71
CA TRP A 40 -5.41 13.57 4.42
C TRP A 40 -6.52 14.10 3.51
N SER A 41 -6.25 14.32 2.22
CA SER A 41 -7.28 14.76 1.27
C SER A 41 -8.33 13.69 0.99
N THR A 42 -8.05 12.42 1.30
CA THR A 42 -9.00 11.30 1.17
C THR A 42 -9.82 11.04 2.44
N LEU A 43 -9.56 11.77 3.52
CA LEU A 43 -10.16 11.60 4.84
C LEU A 43 -10.93 12.86 5.28
N GLU A 44 -11.93 12.68 6.13
CA GLU A 44 -12.57 13.77 6.85
C GLU A 44 -11.81 14.02 8.16
N LEU A 45 -10.84 14.95 8.15
CA LEU A 45 -9.90 15.17 9.26
C LEU A 45 -10.56 15.34 10.62
N GLU A 46 -11.74 15.97 10.68
CA GLU A 46 -12.52 16.19 11.92
C GLU A 46 -13.13 14.88 12.46
N HIS A 47 -13.18 13.82 11.63
CA HIS A 47 -13.84 12.57 11.98
C HIS A 47 -12.92 11.36 11.90
N ASP A 48 -11.96 11.37 10.98
CA ASP A 48 -11.18 10.18 10.63
C ASP A 48 -9.78 10.17 11.23
N VAL A 49 -9.27 11.33 11.71
CA VAL A 49 -7.89 11.45 12.17
C VAL A 49 -7.82 11.91 13.63
N TRP A 50 -6.89 11.37 14.41
CA TRP A 50 -6.62 11.73 15.79
C TRP A 50 -5.13 11.98 16.03
N LEU A 51 -4.85 13.00 16.79
CA LEU A 51 -3.53 13.29 17.33
C LEU A 51 -3.53 13.11 18.86
N PHE A 52 -2.49 12.49 19.35
CA PHE A 52 -2.31 12.16 20.77
C PHE A 52 -1.13 12.93 21.33
N GLU A 53 -1.35 13.68 22.41
CA GLU A 53 -0.30 14.46 23.05
C GLU A 53 -0.06 13.94 24.48
N VAL A 54 1.22 13.82 24.82
CA VAL A 54 1.68 13.48 26.17
C VAL A 54 2.73 14.52 26.59
N ASP A 55 2.50 15.13 27.74
CA ASP A 55 3.38 16.17 28.30
C ASP A 55 3.69 17.32 27.30
N GLY A 56 2.69 17.71 26.48
CA GLY A 56 2.81 18.78 25.48
C GLY A 56 3.57 18.40 24.21
N ARG A 57 3.93 17.12 24.03
CA ARG A 57 4.57 16.60 22.81
C ARG A 57 3.59 15.73 22.02
N LEU A 58 3.65 15.80 20.69
CA LEU A 58 2.93 14.87 19.83
C LEU A 58 3.51 13.45 20.01
N ALA A 59 2.68 12.57 20.54
CA ALA A 59 3.05 11.22 20.97
C ALA A 59 2.48 10.12 20.09
N GLY A 60 1.40 10.43 19.37
CA GLY A 60 0.76 9.46 18.49
C GLY A 60 -0.10 10.10 17.42
N TYR A 61 -0.32 9.36 16.38
CA TYR A 61 -1.20 9.61 15.25
C TYR A 61 -2.07 8.39 15.03
N ALA A 62 -3.32 8.57 14.67
CA ALA A 62 -4.15 7.49 14.15
C ALA A 62 -5.13 8.03 13.12
N ASP A 63 -5.45 7.20 12.16
CA ASP A 63 -6.56 7.44 11.24
C ASP A 63 -7.45 6.20 11.08
N LEU A 64 -8.58 6.39 10.39
CA LEU A 64 -9.57 5.36 10.17
C LEU A 64 -10.28 5.58 8.85
N GLU A 65 -10.29 4.58 7.99
CA GLU A 65 -11.01 4.56 6.72
C GLU A 65 -12.08 3.47 6.74
N VAL A 66 -13.35 3.83 6.51
CA VAL A 66 -14.44 2.85 6.35
C VAL A 66 -14.52 2.44 4.89
N ARG A 67 -14.45 1.14 4.65
CA ARG A 67 -14.54 0.53 3.32
C ARG A 67 -15.84 -0.26 3.17
N PRO A 68 -16.32 -0.46 1.93
CA PRO A 68 -17.51 -1.26 1.67
C PRO A 68 -17.45 -2.66 2.32
N GLY A 69 -18.60 -3.18 2.72
CA GLY A 69 -18.73 -4.50 3.36
C GLY A 69 -18.37 -4.52 4.85
N GLY A 70 -18.48 -3.38 5.55
CA GLY A 70 -18.23 -3.30 6.99
C GLY A 70 -16.75 -3.42 7.37
N ARG A 71 -15.84 -3.15 6.42
CA ARG A 71 -14.39 -3.18 6.63
C ARG A 71 -13.90 -1.82 7.10
N VAL A 72 -13.16 -1.81 8.15
CA VAL A 72 -12.56 -0.60 8.70
C VAL A 72 -11.05 -0.80 8.75
N MET A 73 -10.31 0.06 8.06
CA MET A 73 -8.86 0.12 8.14
C MET A 73 -8.49 1.22 9.13
N SER A 74 -7.52 0.97 9.98
CA SER A 74 -6.97 2.01 10.85
C SER A 74 -5.45 1.86 10.92
N ASP A 75 -4.77 2.98 10.70
CA ASP A 75 -3.35 3.09 10.94
C ASP A 75 -3.10 3.81 12.28
N GLY A 76 -2.10 3.36 13.00
CA GLY A 76 -1.79 3.91 14.33
C GLY A 76 -0.29 3.94 14.59
N TYR A 77 0.22 5.12 14.91
CA TYR A 77 1.64 5.37 15.11
C TYR A 77 1.88 5.93 16.51
N VAL A 78 2.88 5.40 17.22
CA VAL A 78 3.29 5.89 18.54
C VAL A 78 4.77 6.21 18.50
N HIS A 79 5.11 7.47 18.80
CA HIS A 79 6.48 7.94 18.85
C HIS A 79 7.36 6.99 19.68
N PRO A 80 8.51 6.51 19.16
CA PRO A 80 9.31 5.47 19.81
C PRO A 80 9.66 5.77 21.26
N GLU A 81 10.05 6.99 21.57
CA GLU A 81 10.41 7.43 22.95
C GLU A 81 9.20 7.50 23.90
N LEU A 82 7.97 7.51 23.37
CA LEU A 82 6.74 7.65 24.16
C LEU A 82 5.92 6.35 24.20
N ARG A 83 6.47 5.25 23.66
CA ARG A 83 5.90 3.91 23.80
C ARG A 83 5.79 3.51 25.28
N GLY A 84 4.83 2.66 25.60
CA GLY A 84 4.58 2.22 26.99
C GLY A 84 3.80 3.22 27.87
N ARG A 85 3.42 4.40 27.34
CA ARG A 85 2.65 5.43 28.09
C ARG A 85 1.12 5.34 27.85
N GLY A 86 0.63 4.25 27.26
CA GLY A 86 -0.80 4.04 27.05
C GLY A 86 -1.36 4.58 25.75
N VAL A 87 -0.57 5.33 24.93
CA VAL A 87 -1.02 5.94 23.67
C VAL A 87 -1.59 4.90 22.70
N GLY A 88 -0.86 3.81 22.43
CA GLY A 88 -1.34 2.74 21.55
C GLY A 88 -2.62 2.07 22.07
N SER A 89 -2.84 1.99 23.40
CA SER A 89 -4.09 1.46 23.96
C SER A 89 -5.26 2.39 23.69
N GLU A 90 -5.05 3.69 23.77
CA GLU A 90 -6.07 4.68 23.49
C GLU A 90 -6.38 4.76 21.99
N ILE A 91 -5.36 4.64 21.12
CA ILE A 91 -5.54 4.51 19.66
C ILE A 91 -6.50 3.34 19.36
N LEU A 92 -6.20 2.15 19.86
CA LEU A 92 -7.05 0.97 19.63
C LEU A 92 -8.45 1.12 20.19
N ARG A 93 -8.59 1.71 21.37
CA ARG A 93 -9.91 1.96 21.98
C ARG A 93 -10.77 2.85 21.08
N LEU A 94 -10.20 3.95 20.59
CA LEU A 94 -10.90 4.89 19.69
C LEU A 94 -11.20 4.26 18.34
N ALA A 95 -10.24 3.54 17.75
CA ALA A 95 -10.45 2.85 16.48
C ALA A 95 -11.57 1.81 16.59
N GLU A 96 -11.61 1.01 17.66
CA GLU A 96 -12.67 0.02 17.87
C GLU A 96 -14.05 0.68 18.12
N GLU A 97 -14.08 1.75 18.92
CA GLU A 97 -15.32 2.49 19.21
C GLU A 97 -15.88 3.11 17.93
N GLU A 98 -15.04 3.79 17.18
CA GLU A 98 -15.44 4.46 15.95
C GLU A 98 -15.83 3.45 14.85
N ALA A 99 -15.08 2.35 14.73
CA ALA A 99 -15.41 1.29 13.79
C ALA A 99 -16.80 0.67 14.11
N ARG A 100 -17.10 0.41 15.40
CA ARG A 100 -18.44 -0.07 15.80
C ARG A 100 -19.53 0.94 15.50
N ARG A 101 -19.25 2.22 15.66
CA ARG A 101 -20.23 3.29 15.40
C ARG A 101 -20.56 3.43 13.90
N ARG A 102 -19.60 3.16 13.01
CA ARG A 102 -19.73 3.34 11.57
C ARG A 102 -20.06 2.06 10.80
N THR A 103 -20.03 0.91 11.45
CA THR A 103 -20.41 -0.35 10.83
C THR A 103 -21.74 -0.83 11.39
N ASP A 104 -22.53 -1.53 10.57
CA ASP A 104 -23.80 -2.10 10.99
C ASP A 104 -23.59 -3.11 12.12
N ALA A 105 -24.60 -3.27 12.98
CA ALA A 105 -24.56 -4.09 14.20
C ALA A 105 -24.20 -5.57 13.97
N ASP A 106 -24.23 -6.04 12.73
CA ASP A 106 -24.07 -7.46 12.35
C ASP A 106 -22.66 -7.89 11.94
N GLY A 107 -21.62 -7.04 12.09
CA GLY A 107 -20.27 -7.56 11.96
C GLY A 107 -19.29 -6.74 11.13
N GLY A 108 -18.93 -5.56 11.61
CA GLY A 108 -17.74 -4.86 11.11
C GLY A 108 -16.46 -5.62 11.42
N ARG A 109 -15.42 -5.40 10.61
CA ARG A 109 -14.08 -5.93 10.83
C ARG A 109 -13.09 -4.79 10.86
N LEU A 110 -12.31 -4.72 11.94
CA LEU A 110 -11.24 -3.75 12.08
C LEU A 110 -9.92 -4.40 11.66
N TYR A 111 -9.25 -3.74 10.73
CA TYR A 111 -7.93 -4.12 10.23
C TYR A 111 -6.88 -3.12 10.67
N LEU A 112 -5.75 -3.63 11.12
CA LEU A 112 -4.56 -2.87 11.49
C LEU A 112 -3.37 -3.41 10.72
N GLN A 113 -2.37 -2.57 10.50
CA GLN A 113 -1.11 -3.00 9.91
C GLN A 113 0.06 -2.57 10.79
N ASN A 114 1.09 -3.41 10.86
CA ASN A 114 2.37 -3.05 11.49
C ASN A 114 3.54 -3.72 10.77
N ALA A 115 4.70 -3.07 10.77
CA ALA A 115 5.94 -3.74 10.44
C ALA A 115 6.21 -4.87 11.43
N THR A 116 6.63 -6.03 10.94
CA THR A 116 6.85 -7.23 11.80
C THR A 116 7.98 -7.02 12.80
N THR A 117 8.84 -6.03 12.58
CA THR A 117 9.91 -5.59 13.47
C THR A 117 9.44 -4.68 14.61
N SER A 118 8.22 -4.13 14.55
CA SER A 118 7.70 -3.15 15.51
C SER A 118 7.39 -3.67 16.91
N HIS A 119 7.51 -4.97 17.14
CA HIS A 119 7.15 -5.63 18.41
C HIS A 119 5.67 -5.46 18.83
N ALA A 120 4.77 -5.03 17.95
CA ALA A 120 3.37 -4.82 18.25
C ALA A 120 2.53 -6.12 18.27
N ASP A 121 3.08 -7.23 17.80
CA ASP A 121 2.38 -8.51 17.69
C ASP A 121 1.73 -8.97 19.01
N GLY A 122 2.49 -8.94 20.11
CA GLY A 122 1.98 -9.30 21.42
C GLY A 122 0.89 -8.36 21.93
N PHE A 123 1.02 -7.09 21.59
CA PHE A 123 0.04 -6.07 21.93
C PHE A 123 -1.29 -6.31 21.21
N TYR A 124 -1.27 -6.59 19.90
CA TYR A 124 -2.49 -6.86 19.13
C TYR A 124 -3.15 -8.18 19.55
N ARG A 125 -2.36 -9.26 19.72
CA ARG A 125 -2.90 -10.55 20.21
C ARG A 125 -3.59 -10.42 21.54
N SER A 126 -3.03 -9.67 22.49
CA SER A 126 -3.61 -9.47 23.83
C SER A 126 -4.95 -8.73 23.81
N ARG A 127 -5.28 -8.09 22.67
CA ARG A 127 -6.53 -7.34 22.44
C ARG A 127 -7.49 -8.04 21.49
N GLY A 128 -7.23 -9.30 21.17
CA GLY A 128 -8.12 -10.16 20.39
C GLY A 128 -7.99 -9.99 18.87
N PHE A 129 -6.91 -9.37 18.39
CA PHE A 129 -6.58 -9.37 16.97
C PHE A 129 -5.86 -10.65 16.56
N SER A 130 -6.12 -11.09 15.35
CA SER A 130 -5.44 -12.23 14.71
C SER A 130 -4.73 -11.79 13.44
N PRO A 131 -3.52 -12.29 13.15
CA PRO A 131 -2.83 -11.97 11.90
C PRO A 131 -3.51 -12.71 10.76
N VAL A 132 -3.87 -11.99 9.68
CA VAL A 132 -4.60 -12.55 8.54
C VAL A 132 -3.81 -12.49 7.25
N ARG A 133 -2.88 -11.54 7.10
CA ARG A 133 -2.07 -11.40 5.88
C ARG A 133 -0.69 -10.84 6.20
N ARG A 134 0.25 -11.05 5.26
CA ARG A 134 1.58 -10.44 5.28
C ARG A 134 1.90 -9.83 3.93
N PHE A 135 2.51 -8.67 3.95
CA PHE A 135 3.04 -8.01 2.77
C PHE A 135 4.53 -7.79 2.91
N ARG A 136 5.25 -7.83 1.79
CA ARG A 136 6.68 -7.49 1.73
C ARG A 136 6.87 -6.22 0.95
N ARG A 137 7.65 -5.32 1.50
CA ARG A 137 8.32 -4.28 0.74
C ARG A 137 9.57 -4.89 0.14
N MET A 138 9.66 -4.93 -1.18
CA MET A 138 10.84 -5.44 -1.87
C MET A 138 11.47 -4.33 -2.70
N ALA A 139 12.80 -4.33 -2.79
CA ALA A 139 13.53 -3.34 -3.56
C ALA A 139 14.77 -3.93 -4.25
N ILE A 140 15.23 -3.19 -5.26
CA ILE A 140 16.48 -3.44 -5.97
C ILE A 140 17.24 -2.14 -6.17
N GLU A 141 18.58 -2.20 -6.11
CA GLU A 141 19.47 -1.16 -6.58
C GLU A 141 20.01 -1.52 -7.95
N LEU A 142 19.80 -0.63 -8.93
CA LEU A 142 20.16 -0.84 -10.32
C LEU A 142 21.51 -0.19 -10.61
N GLU A 143 22.55 -0.98 -10.77
CA GLU A 143 23.91 -0.51 -11.12
C GLU A 143 24.06 -0.17 -12.62
N ARG A 144 23.28 -0.86 -13.45
CA ARG A 144 23.25 -0.71 -14.90
C ARG A 144 21.83 -0.88 -15.42
N GLU A 145 21.58 -0.42 -16.65
CA GLU A 145 20.30 -0.65 -17.31
C GLU A 145 20.03 -2.16 -17.46
N PRO A 146 18.91 -2.67 -16.93
CA PRO A 146 18.56 -4.07 -17.10
C PRO A 146 18.21 -4.43 -18.54
N GLU A 147 18.63 -5.60 -18.98
CA GLU A 147 18.18 -6.17 -20.25
C GLU A 147 16.72 -6.61 -20.15
N VAL A 148 15.95 -6.29 -21.19
CA VAL A 148 14.55 -6.71 -21.31
C VAL A 148 14.48 -7.89 -22.27
N ASP A 149 14.29 -9.07 -21.71
CA ASP A 149 14.05 -10.27 -22.51
C ASP A 149 12.54 -10.41 -22.75
N VAL A 150 12.14 -10.25 -24.02
CA VAL A 150 10.73 -10.32 -24.43
C VAL A 150 10.44 -11.71 -24.96
N PRO A 151 9.49 -12.45 -24.34
CA PRO A 151 9.15 -13.80 -24.81
C PRO A 151 8.64 -13.83 -26.26
N PRO A 152 8.89 -14.93 -27.00
CA PRO A 152 8.39 -15.05 -28.37
C PRO A 152 6.87 -14.86 -28.45
N GLY A 153 6.43 -14.08 -29.46
CA GLY A 153 5.02 -13.77 -29.68
C GLY A 153 4.43 -12.73 -28.74
N VAL A 154 5.24 -12.11 -27.87
CA VAL A 154 4.85 -11.01 -27.01
C VAL A 154 5.36 -9.70 -27.60
N VAL A 155 4.53 -8.66 -27.61
CA VAL A 155 4.90 -7.29 -27.94
C VAL A 155 4.80 -6.46 -26.67
N LEU A 156 5.89 -5.78 -26.30
CA LEU A 156 5.88 -4.78 -25.22
C LEU A 156 5.82 -3.37 -25.81
N ARG A 157 4.94 -2.57 -25.28
CA ARG A 157 4.80 -1.14 -25.58
C ARG A 157 4.31 -0.38 -24.34
N THR A 158 4.23 0.91 -24.41
CA THR A 158 3.60 1.73 -23.36
C THR A 158 2.08 1.83 -23.56
N ILE A 159 1.38 2.28 -22.51
CA ILE A 159 -0.05 2.58 -22.60
C ILE A 159 -0.26 3.74 -23.58
N HIS A 160 -1.20 3.58 -24.51
CA HIS A 160 -1.64 4.68 -25.36
C HIS A 160 -2.77 5.44 -24.68
N ARG A 161 -2.82 6.75 -24.90
CA ARG A 161 -3.91 7.58 -24.38
C ARG A 161 -5.26 7.07 -24.87
N GLY A 162 -6.21 6.86 -23.92
CA GLY A 162 -7.54 6.34 -24.17
C GLY A 162 -7.66 4.82 -23.98
N GLU A 163 -6.55 4.12 -23.70
CA GLU A 163 -6.58 2.69 -23.35
C GLU A 163 -6.81 2.43 -21.85
N GLU A 164 -6.78 3.45 -21.02
CA GLU A 164 -6.89 3.33 -19.56
C GLU A 164 -8.10 2.48 -19.11
N PRO A 165 -9.30 2.58 -19.73
CA PRO A 165 -10.42 1.68 -19.39
C PRO A 165 -10.14 0.21 -19.70
N ALA A 166 -9.43 -0.09 -20.80
CA ALA A 166 -9.07 -1.46 -21.14
C ALA A 166 -7.98 -2.01 -20.21
N ILE A 167 -7.03 -1.17 -19.82
CA ILE A 167 -6.00 -1.52 -18.82
C ILE A 167 -6.63 -1.78 -17.45
N HIS A 168 -7.58 -0.95 -17.03
CA HIS A 168 -8.33 -1.19 -15.81
C HIS A 168 -9.03 -2.56 -15.86
N ALA A 169 -9.78 -2.85 -16.92
CA ALA A 169 -10.49 -4.12 -17.06
C ALA A 169 -9.52 -5.32 -17.02
N LEU A 170 -8.36 -5.22 -17.70
CA LEU A 170 -7.30 -6.23 -17.66
C LEU A 170 -6.78 -6.46 -16.23
N LEU A 171 -6.51 -5.40 -15.49
CA LEU A 171 -6.00 -5.49 -14.12
C LEU A 171 -7.05 -6.05 -13.17
N GLU A 172 -8.33 -5.66 -13.31
CA GLU A 172 -9.42 -6.25 -12.53
C GLU A 172 -9.52 -7.76 -12.74
N ASP A 173 -9.33 -8.24 -13.97
CA ASP A 173 -9.31 -9.68 -14.27
C ASP A 173 -8.04 -10.36 -13.77
N ALA A 174 -6.88 -9.71 -13.87
CA ALA A 174 -5.62 -10.23 -13.36
C ALA A 174 -5.58 -10.38 -11.84
N PHE A 175 -6.32 -9.54 -11.12
CA PHE A 175 -6.38 -9.53 -9.66
C PHE A 175 -7.65 -10.14 -9.07
N ALA A 176 -8.55 -10.70 -9.89
CA ALA A 176 -9.84 -11.23 -9.45
C ALA A 176 -9.73 -12.30 -8.32
N GLU A 177 -8.62 -13.06 -8.28
CA GLU A 177 -8.33 -14.09 -7.28
C GLU A 177 -7.52 -13.58 -6.07
N HIS A 178 -7.20 -12.28 -6.04
CA HIS A 178 -6.44 -11.71 -4.93
C HIS A 178 -7.25 -11.66 -3.64
N TRP A 179 -6.54 -11.79 -2.52
CA TRP A 179 -7.13 -11.69 -1.19
C TRP A 179 -7.94 -10.40 -1.05
N GLU A 180 -9.22 -10.56 -0.68
CA GLU A 180 -10.19 -9.49 -0.50
C GLU A 180 -10.32 -8.53 -1.71
N HIS A 181 -10.02 -9.00 -2.91
CA HIS A 181 -10.24 -8.20 -4.11
C HIS A 181 -11.72 -7.85 -4.25
N ARG A 182 -12.00 -6.59 -4.49
CA ARG A 182 -13.31 -6.08 -4.87
C ARG A 182 -13.17 -5.38 -6.21
N ARG A 183 -13.95 -5.80 -7.17
CA ARG A 183 -14.04 -5.06 -8.45
C ARG A 183 -14.46 -3.62 -8.19
N ARG A 184 -13.70 -2.68 -8.72
CA ARG A 184 -13.96 -1.25 -8.68
C ARG A 184 -14.46 -0.78 -10.05
N GLY A 185 -15.35 0.21 -10.06
CA GLY A 185 -15.70 0.90 -11.29
C GLY A 185 -14.48 1.65 -11.85
N TYR A 186 -14.52 1.92 -13.17
CA TYR A 186 -13.41 2.63 -13.82
C TYR A 186 -13.18 4.01 -13.21
N GLU A 187 -14.24 4.77 -12.96
CA GLU A 187 -14.15 6.12 -12.39
C GLU A 187 -13.47 6.11 -11.01
N GLU A 188 -13.90 5.23 -10.11
CA GLU A 188 -13.29 5.07 -8.78
C GLU A 188 -11.80 4.67 -8.86
N TYR A 189 -11.46 3.85 -9.85
CA TYR A 189 -10.08 3.42 -10.08
C TYR A 189 -9.24 4.53 -10.70
N ALA A 190 -9.78 5.24 -11.68
CA ALA A 190 -9.11 6.31 -12.42
C ALA A 190 -8.72 7.47 -11.51
N GLU A 191 -9.59 7.92 -10.62
CA GLU A 191 -9.31 8.97 -9.63
C GLU A 191 -8.02 8.70 -8.83
N ARG A 192 -7.79 7.44 -8.48
CA ARG A 192 -6.63 7.03 -7.66
C ARG A 192 -5.41 6.58 -8.48
N THR A 193 -5.53 6.54 -9.81
CA THR A 193 -4.50 5.96 -10.67
C THR A 193 -4.21 6.82 -11.89
N PHE A 194 -5.14 6.92 -12.82
CA PHE A 194 -4.93 7.56 -14.11
C PHE A 194 -5.13 9.08 -14.09
N ASP A 195 -5.95 9.58 -13.15
CA ASP A 195 -6.22 11.01 -12.97
C ASP A 195 -5.24 11.67 -11.99
N ARG A 196 -4.34 10.90 -11.40
CA ARG A 196 -3.25 11.44 -10.57
C ARG A 196 -2.37 12.36 -11.41
N GLY A 197 -1.96 13.48 -10.83
CA GLY A 197 -1.10 14.46 -11.50
C GLY A 197 0.31 13.96 -11.86
N ASP A 198 0.74 12.84 -11.26
CA ASP A 198 2.02 12.17 -11.51
C ASP A 198 1.89 10.91 -12.38
N TYR A 199 0.70 10.60 -12.89
CA TYR A 199 0.51 9.49 -13.85
C TYR A 199 1.19 9.80 -15.18
N ASP A 200 2.09 8.91 -15.58
CA ASP A 200 2.78 8.97 -16.87
C ASP A 200 2.62 7.64 -17.63
N PRO A 201 1.76 7.61 -18.67
CA PRO A 201 1.53 6.39 -19.45
C PRO A 201 2.81 5.87 -20.13
N THR A 202 3.80 6.74 -20.39
CA THR A 202 5.08 6.31 -20.98
C THR A 202 5.97 5.55 -20.02
N LEU A 203 5.64 5.56 -18.73
CA LEU A 203 6.28 4.78 -17.67
C LEU A 203 5.61 3.41 -17.47
N CYS A 204 4.44 3.18 -18.08
CA CYS A 204 3.59 2.04 -17.82
C CYS A 204 3.58 1.09 -19.03
N PRO A 205 4.30 -0.05 -18.96
CA PRO A 205 4.31 -1.02 -20.06
C PRO A 205 3.05 -1.88 -20.08
N VAL A 206 2.64 -2.24 -21.29
CA VAL A 206 1.66 -3.28 -21.56
C VAL A 206 2.27 -4.37 -22.43
N ALA A 207 1.79 -5.59 -22.24
CA ALA A 207 2.14 -6.75 -23.05
C ALA A 207 0.95 -7.20 -23.90
N GLU A 208 1.19 -7.41 -25.18
CA GLU A 208 0.22 -7.98 -26.12
C GLU A 208 0.67 -9.33 -26.63
N VAL A 209 -0.28 -10.23 -26.84
CA VAL A 209 -0.11 -11.51 -27.52
C VAL A 209 -1.16 -11.58 -28.62
N ASP A 210 -0.74 -11.72 -29.87
CA ASP A 210 -1.63 -11.74 -31.05
C ASP A 210 -2.61 -10.54 -31.10
N GLY A 211 -2.14 -9.35 -30.68
CA GLY A 211 -2.94 -8.12 -30.65
C GLY A 211 -3.93 -8.03 -29.48
N VAL A 212 -3.89 -8.96 -28.53
CA VAL A 212 -4.72 -8.95 -27.33
C VAL A 212 -3.89 -8.52 -26.12
N LEU A 213 -4.40 -7.59 -25.30
CA LEU A 213 -3.79 -7.18 -24.05
C LEU A 213 -3.70 -8.38 -23.08
N ALA A 214 -2.49 -8.76 -22.71
CA ALA A 214 -2.18 -9.92 -21.89
C ALA A 214 -1.70 -9.56 -20.48
N GLY A 215 -1.12 -8.37 -20.30
CA GLY A 215 -0.62 -7.90 -19.03
C GLY A 215 -0.25 -6.42 -19.06
N ALA A 216 -0.14 -5.81 -17.88
CA ALA A 216 0.26 -4.43 -17.71
C ALA A 216 1.06 -4.23 -16.42
N SER A 217 1.89 -3.18 -16.39
CA SER A 217 2.48 -2.65 -15.18
C SER A 217 2.18 -1.16 -15.07
N LEU A 218 1.75 -0.71 -13.90
CA LEU A 218 1.58 0.70 -13.58
C LEU A 218 2.70 1.12 -12.65
N ASN A 219 3.45 2.11 -13.07
CA ASN A 219 4.65 2.55 -12.40
C ASN A 219 4.59 4.05 -12.13
N TRP A 220 5.28 4.47 -11.08
CA TRP A 220 5.44 5.88 -10.71
C TRP A 220 6.91 6.22 -10.55
N TRP A 221 7.24 7.43 -10.92
CA TRP A 221 8.56 7.99 -10.67
C TRP A 221 8.53 8.69 -9.32
N LYS A 222 9.27 8.17 -8.33
CA LYS A 222 9.37 8.73 -6.97
C LYS A 222 8.03 8.80 -6.22
N ASP A 223 7.35 7.68 -6.08
CA ASP A 223 6.09 7.63 -5.32
C ASP A 223 6.35 7.46 -3.81
N MET A 224 6.88 6.35 -3.38
CA MET A 224 7.12 6.07 -1.96
C MET A 224 8.54 6.45 -1.57
N GLY A 225 8.70 7.66 -1.01
CA GLY A 225 10.02 8.26 -0.82
C GLY A 225 10.66 8.65 -2.16
N ASP A 226 11.99 8.65 -2.23
CA ASP A 226 12.76 8.94 -3.45
C ASP A 226 13.03 7.70 -4.33
N TRP A 227 12.09 6.74 -4.39
CA TRP A 227 12.27 5.49 -5.11
C TRP A 227 11.34 5.42 -6.33
N GLY A 228 11.84 4.82 -7.42
CA GLY A 228 10.97 4.36 -8.48
C GLY A 228 10.02 3.30 -7.95
N TRP A 229 8.74 3.42 -8.26
CA TRP A 229 7.70 2.59 -7.69
C TRP A 229 7.00 1.75 -8.75
N ILE A 230 6.99 0.42 -8.57
CA ILE A 230 6.13 -0.48 -9.33
C ILE A 230 4.88 -0.75 -8.49
N GLY A 231 3.81 -0.03 -8.80
CA GLY A 231 2.58 -0.10 -8.00
C GLY A 231 1.71 -1.31 -8.30
N THR A 232 1.64 -1.70 -9.57
CA THR A 232 0.80 -2.82 -10.01
C THR A 232 1.45 -3.56 -11.15
N VAL A 233 1.53 -4.89 -11.07
CA VAL A 233 1.89 -5.76 -12.20
C VAL A 233 0.85 -6.86 -12.31
N GLY A 234 0.13 -6.91 -13.42
CA GLY A 234 -0.91 -7.89 -13.67
C GLY A 234 -0.74 -8.62 -15.00
N VAL A 235 -0.93 -9.93 -14.99
CA VAL A 235 -1.04 -10.76 -16.20
C VAL A 235 -2.33 -11.57 -16.09
N VAL A 236 -3.21 -11.44 -17.09
CA VAL A 236 -4.47 -12.19 -17.08
C VAL A 236 -4.23 -13.70 -17.05
N PRO A 237 -5.07 -14.48 -16.36
CA PRO A 237 -4.85 -15.92 -16.13
C PRO A 237 -4.49 -16.71 -17.39
N ALA A 238 -5.16 -16.45 -18.51
CA ALA A 238 -4.96 -17.15 -19.77
C ALA A 238 -3.54 -17.02 -20.37
N PHE A 239 -2.78 -15.98 -19.96
CA PHE A 239 -1.43 -15.69 -20.47
C PHE A 239 -0.32 -15.91 -19.43
N ARG A 240 -0.67 -16.35 -18.22
CA ARG A 240 0.33 -16.66 -17.17
C ARG A 240 1.27 -17.79 -17.57
N GLY A 241 2.45 -17.84 -16.94
CA GLY A 241 3.45 -18.88 -17.19
C GLY A 241 4.26 -18.72 -18.49
N ARG A 242 4.07 -17.62 -19.23
CA ARG A 242 4.75 -17.34 -20.51
C ARG A 242 5.90 -16.32 -20.40
N GLY A 243 6.35 -15.97 -19.18
CA GLY A 243 7.41 -14.97 -18.97
C GLY A 243 6.96 -13.50 -19.05
N ILE A 244 5.68 -13.22 -19.34
CA ILE A 244 5.17 -11.86 -19.55
C ILE A 244 5.37 -10.97 -18.30
N GLY A 245 5.07 -11.49 -17.11
CA GLY A 245 5.27 -10.75 -15.85
C GLY A 245 6.72 -10.36 -15.62
N GLU A 246 7.66 -11.25 -15.96
CA GLU A 246 9.09 -10.95 -15.90
C GLU A 246 9.48 -9.85 -16.87
N ALA A 247 9.02 -9.94 -18.11
CA ALA A 247 9.30 -8.95 -19.15
C ALA A 247 8.76 -7.55 -18.78
N LEU A 248 7.54 -7.49 -18.22
CA LEU A 248 6.96 -6.23 -17.72
C LEU A 248 7.80 -5.60 -16.60
N VAL A 249 8.24 -6.39 -15.62
CA VAL A 249 9.05 -5.89 -14.50
C VAL A 249 10.44 -5.45 -14.97
N ARG A 250 11.10 -6.23 -15.85
CA ARG A 250 12.39 -5.84 -16.42
C ARG A 250 12.30 -4.56 -17.24
N TRP A 251 11.21 -4.41 -18.01
CA TRP A 251 10.94 -3.18 -18.75
C TRP A 251 10.77 -1.99 -17.79
N SER A 252 10.00 -2.18 -16.71
CA SER A 252 9.80 -1.16 -15.68
C SER A 252 11.12 -0.72 -15.04
N PHE A 253 11.99 -1.68 -14.70
CA PHE A 253 13.32 -1.38 -14.18
C PHE A 253 14.16 -0.58 -15.19
N ALA A 254 14.18 -1.01 -16.47
CA ALA A 254 14.95 -0.35 -17.49
C ALA A 254 14.48 1.10 -17.75
N GLU A 255 13.15 1.32 -17.77
CA GLU A 255 12.60 2.66 -17.98
C GLU A 255 12.85 3.58 -16.78
N LEU A 256 12.65 3.09 -15.56
CA LEU A 256 12.99 3.85 -14.35
C LEU A 256 14.48 4.19 -14.30
N PHE A 257 15.36 3.25 -14.68
CA PHE A 257 16.79 3.49 -14.77
C PHE A 257 17.15 4.58 -15.80
N ARG A 258 16.54 4.57 -16.99
CA ARG A 258 16.74 5.61 -18.02
C ARG A 258 16.33 7.00 -17.53
N ARG A 259 15.33 7.06 -16.64
CA ARG A 259 14.88 8.32 -16.01
C ARG A 259 15.74 8.73 -14.82
N GLY A 260 16.79 8.00 -14.52
CA GLY A 260 17.75 8.33 -13.46
C GLY A 260 17.49 7.64 -12.13
N GLU A 261 16.43 6.83 -12.03
CA GLU A 261 16.18 6.08 -10.80
C GLU A 261 17.13 4.90 -10.68
N ARG A 262 17.74 4.78 -9.51
CA ARG A 262 18.64 3.66 -9.19
C ARG A 262 18.06 2.71 -8.17
N ARG A 263 17.09 3.16 -7.42
CA ARG A 263 16.39 2.39 -6.41
C ARG A 263 14.95 2.18 -6.85
N VAL A 264 14.52 0.94 -6.99
CA VAL A 264 13.15 0.60 -7.39
C VAL A 264 12.54 -0.33 -6.36
N ALA A 265 11.33 -0.02 -5.94
CA ALA A 265 10.61 -0.78 -4.94
C ALA A 265 9.19 -1.16 -5.39
N LEU A 266 8.63 -2.13 -4.68
CA LEU A 266 7.24 -2.56 -4.81
C LEU A 266 6.73 -3.17 -3.50
N GLY A 267 5.41 -3.25 -3.39
CA GLY A 267 4.73 -4.06 -2.37
C GLY A 267 4.24 -5.39 -2.96
N VAL A 268 4.38 -6.48 -2.23
CA VAL A 268 3.86 -7.79 -2.66
C VAL A 268 3.24 -8.54 -1.50
N ASP A 269 2.11 -9.16 -1.76
CA ASP A 269 1.50 -10.11 -0.83
C ASP A 269 2.39 -11.36 -0.69
N ALA A 270 2.92 -11.57 0.52
CA ALA A 270 3.82 -12.69 0.82
C ALA A 270 3.15 -14.07 0.67
N GLN A 271 1.81 -14.10 0.70
CA GLN A 271 0.99 -15.31 0.59
C GLN A 271 0.33 -15.44 -0.79
N ASN A 272 0.79 -14.64 -1.77
CA ASN A 272 0.27 -14.69 -3.13
C ASN A 272 0.60 -16.04 -3.81
N GLU A 273 -0.44 -16.75 -4.23
CA GLU A 273 -0.33 -18.08 -4.86
C GLU A 273 0.30 -18.01 -6.26
N THR A 274 0.28 -16.86 -6.94
CA THR A 274 0.87 -16.70 -8.28
C THR A 274 2.40 -16.77 -8.30
N GLY A 275 3.04 -16.72 -7.13
CA GLY A 275 4.49 -16.77 -7.01
C GLY A 275 5.20 -15.46 -7.36
N ALA A 276 4.51 -14.33 -7.30
CA ALA A 276 5.07 -13.00 -7.62
C ALA A 276 6.31 -12.66 -6.78
N ALA A 277 6.31 -12.94 -5.47
CA ALA A 277 7.48 -12.71 -4.63
C ALA A 277 8.73 -13.47 -5.13
N ARG A 278 8.56 -14.73 -5.54
CA ARG A 278 9.66 -15.52 -6.12
C ARG A 278 10.14 -14.97 -7.46
N LEU A 279 9.24 -14.39 -8.25
CA LEU A 279 9.63 -13.68 -9.48
C LEU A 279 10.54 -12.50 -9.15
N TYR A 280 10.14 -11.65 -8.22
CA TYR A 280 10.92 -10.47 -7.83
C TYR A 280 12.28 -10.84 -7.22
N GLU A 281 12.35 -11.89 -6.40
CA GLU A 281 13.60 -12.43 -5.87
C GLU A 281 14.56 -12.88 -7.01
N ARG A 282 14.05 -13.61 -8.04
CA ARG A 282 14.86 -14.00 -9.21
C ARG A 282 15.35 -12.79 -10.02
N LEU A 283 14.60 -11.71 -10.01
CA LEU A 283 14.99 -10.45 -10.67
C LEU A 283 15.98 -9.61 -9.85
N GLY A 284 16.41 -10.11 -8.67
CA GLY A 284 17.39 -9.46 -7.83
C GLY A 284 16.82 -8.52 -6.77
N MET A 285 15.49 -8.45 -6.63
CA MET A 285 14.89 -7.71 -5.53
C MET A 285 15.09 -8.45 -4.20
N ARG A 286 15.27 -7.68 -3.14
CA ARG A 286 15.35 -8.20 -1.76
C ARG A 286 14.23 -7.62 -0.92
N THR A 287 13.79 -8.36 0.06
CA THR A 287 12.84 -7.85 1.06
C THR A 287 13.58 -6.83 1.94
N LEU A 288 13.03 -5.62 2.03
CA LEU A 288 13.49 -4.60 2.97
C LEU A 288 12.83 -4.81 4.34
N TRP A 289 11.52 -4.94 4.36
CA TRP A 289 10.74 -5.22 5.56
C TRP A 289 9.43 -5.95 5.22
N GLU A 290 8.82 -6.53 6.22
CA GLU A 290 7.51 -7.17 6.12
C GLU A 290 6.49 -6.46 7.01
N ALA A 291 5.25 -6.38 6.55
CA ALA A 291 4.11 -5.95 7.34
C ALA A 291 3.15 -7.11 7.61
N ALA A 292 2.62 -7.15 8.80
CA ALA A 292 1.50 -8.02 9.16
C ALA A 292 0.20 -7.22 9.17
N VAL A 293 -0.84 -7.77 8.57
CA VAL A 293 -2.21 -7.27 8.68
C VAL A 293 -2.94 -8.08 9.76
N TRP A 294 -3.54 -7.37 10.66
CA TRP A 294 -4.29 -7.90 11.79
C TRP A 294 -5.77 -7.60 11.64
N GLU A 295 -6.60 -8.56 11.98
CA GLU A 295 -8.06 -8.44 11.90
C GLU A 295 -8.68 -8.70 13.29
N LYS A 296 -9.72 -7.93 13.59
CA LYS A 296 -10.61 -8.19 14.72
C LYS A 296 -12.07 -8.04 14.29
N GLU A 297 -12.87 -9.07 14.50
CA GLU A 297 -14.32 -8.97 14.32
C GLU A 297 -14.92 -8.06 15.40
N LEU A 298 -15.67 -7.07 14.97
CA LEU A 298 -16.39 -6.16 15.84
C LEU A 298 -17.80 -6.72 16.04
N ARG A 299 -17.97 -7.62 17.01
CA ARG A 299 -19.32 -8.08 17.36
C ARG A 299 -20.09 -6.93 17.98
N GLY A 300 -21.35 -6.77 17.58
CA GLY A 300 -22.29 -5.88 18.26
C GLY A 300 -22.31 -6.20 19.76
N ALA A 301 -22.43 -5.17 20.60
CA ALA A 301 -22.66 -5.41 22.02
C ALA A 301 -23.89 -6.33 22.13
N ALA A 302 -23.69 -7.50 22.75
CA ALA A 302 -24.81 -8.39 23.06
C ALA A 302 -25.81 -7.58 23.90
N SER A 303 -27.04 -7.42 23.39
CA SER A 303 -28.14 -6.72 24.02
C SER A 303 -28.52 -7.41 25.32
#